data_cb0cadf163051fff4c8ce8ec35a7f25a
#
_entry.id   cb0cadf163051fff4c8ce8ec35a7f25a
#
_cell.length_a   1.000
_cell.length_b   1.000
_cell.length_c   1.000
_cell.angle_alpha   90.00
_cell.angle_beta   90.00
_cell.angle_gamma   90.00
#
_symmetry.space_group_name_H-M   'P 1'
#
loop_
_entity.id
_entity.type
_entity.pdbx_description
1 polymer ?
#
loop_
_entity_poly.entity_id
_entity_poly.type
_entity_poly.pdbx_seq_one_letter_code
_entity_poly.pdbx_strand_id
1 'polypeptide(L)'
;DGWFTKQMPDLNQSNPFVANFLIQHALWTVEEFGIDGWRIDTYAYNDLKFMNRCNKALEDEYPKLTMFGETWVHGVPNQSYFTQNNYNIQYKSNLQAVTDFQTLWGITDAMTKDFGWTEGVNKLYTALAQDFVYKDPMRNVIFLDNHDIARFFSVVGEDVEKYKSSISWLLTSRGIPQFYYGGEIGMTGFTSPNDGYVRQDFPGGWTEDHVNKFTRAGRTEKENEIWDHIAKLANFRKTSSAVTTGKMM
;
A
#
# COMPACT_ATOMS: atom_id res chain seq x y z
N ASP A 1 -21.20 3.03 13.20
CA ASP A 1 -21.74 2.24 14.32
C ASP A 1 -20.90 1.03 14.71
N GLY A 2 -19.74 0.87 14.18
CA GLY A 2 -18.88 -0.25 14.49
C GLY A 2 -17.53 0.19 15.00
N TRP A 3 -17.19 -0.21 16.22
CA TRP A 3 -15.82 -0.04 16.67
C TRP A 3 -14.96 -1.10 16.01
N PHE A 4 -13.80 -0.70 15.48
CA PHE A 4 -12.82 -1.63 14.93
C PHE A 4 -12.35 -2.63 15.99
N THR A 5 -12.03 -2.13 17.20
CA THR A 5 -11.79 -2.91 18.40
C THR A 5 -12.42 -2.21 19.61
N LYS A 6 -12.43 -2.87 20.78
CA LYS A 6 -12.89 -2.23 22.03
C LYS A 6 -12.09 -0.99 22.43
N GLN A 7 -10.86 -0.88 21.98
CA GLN A 7 -9.94 0.23 22.26
C GLN A 7 -9.92 1.28 21.16
N MET A 8 -10.53 1.02 19.99
CA MET A 8 -10.53 1.90 18.82
C MET A 8 -11.98 2.22 18.45
N PRO A 9 -12.61 3.19 19.17
CA PRO A 9 -13.99 3.58 18.92
C PRO A 9 -14.11 4.32 17.59
N ASP A 10 -15.18 4.04 16.86
CA ASP A 10 -15.57 4.82 15.70
C ASP A 10 -16.33 6.07 16.12
N LEU A 11 -16.00 7.21 15.54
CA LEU A 11 -16.72 8.46 15.76
C LEU A 11 -18.04 8.42 14.98
N ASN A 12 -19.11 8.94 15.57
CA ASN A 12 -20.42 8.95 14.95
C ASN A 12 -20.54 10.03 13.85
N GLN A 13 -20.24 9.65 12.62
CA GLN A 13 -20.31 10.52 11.44
C GLN A 13 -21.74 10.89 11.02
N SER A 14 -22.77 10.25 11.58
CA SER A 14 -24.16 10.67 11.38
C SER A 14 -24.51 11.93 12.20
N ASN A 15 -23.70 12.25 13.20
CA ASN A 15 -23.76 13.55 13.88
C ASN A 15 -23.15 14.64 12.97
N PRO A 16 -23.94 15.66 12.56
CA PRO A 16 -23.46 16.68 11.61
C PRO A 16 -22.28 17.50 12.15
N PHE A 17 -22.20 17.72 13.45
CA PHE A 17 -21.07 18.47 14.06
C PHE A 17 -19.78 17.64 13.97
N VAL A 18 -19.83 16.34 14.25
CA VAL A 18 -18.70 15.42 14.11
C VAL A 18 -18.26 15.32 12.65
N ALA A 19 -19.20 15.11 11.74
CA ALA A 19 -18.91 15.03 10.32
C ALA A 19 -18.26 16.32 9.80
N ASN A 20 -18.79 17.49 10.15
CA ASN A 20 -18.22 18.75 9.74
C ASN A 20 -16.84 19.00 10.35
N PHE A 21 -16.63 18.66 11.62
CA PHE A 21 -15.31 18.75 12.25
C PHE A 21 -14.27 17.90 11.51
N LEU A 22 -14.59 16.66 11.20
CA LEU A 22 -13.65 15.76 10.50
C LEU A 22 -13.33 16.24 9.08
N ILE A 23 -14.32 16.76 8.34
CA ILE A 23 -14.10 17.32 7.00
C ILE A 23 -13.22 18.58 7.08
N GLN A 24 -13.54 19.50 8.00
CA GLN A 24 -12.75 20.73 8.19
C GLN A 24 -11.33 20.44 8.66
N HIS A 25 -11.16 19.43 9.54
CA HIS A 25 -9.84 18.97 9.96
C HIS A 25 -9.04 18.40 8.77
N ALA A 26 -9.68 17.63 7.89
CA ALA A 26 -9.03 17.09 6.71
C ALA A 26 -8.56 18.20 5.75
N LEU A 27 -9.43 19.20 5.47
CA LEU A 27 -9.09 20.35 4.64
C LEU A 27 -7.96 21.19 5.27
N TRP A 28 -8.09 21.50 6.56
CA TRP A 28 -7.07 22.25 7.31
C TRP A 28 -5.70 21.54 7.28
N THR A 29 -5.67 20.22 7.41
CA THR A 29 -4.41 19.48 7.37
C THR A 29 -3.69 19.63 6.03
N VAL A 30 -4.43 19.63 4.91
CA VAL A 30 -3.84 19.86 3.58
C VAL A 30 -3.31 21.29 3.47
N GLU A 31 -4.10 22.29 3.91
CA GLU A 31 -3.73 23.69 3.83
C GLU A 31 -2.53 24.03 4.71
N GLU A 32 -2.56 23.62 5.98
CA GLU A 32 -1.54 23.97 6.98
C GLU A 32 -0.19 23.30 6.72
N PHE A 33 -0.19 22.03 6.30
CA PHE A 33 1.04 21.25 6.15
C PHE A 33 1.47 21.08 4.68
N GLY A 34 0.66 21.53 3.71
CA GLY A 34 0.98 21.42 2.29
C GLY A 34 1.15 19.99 1.81
N ILE A 35 0.36 19.06 2.31
CA ILE A 35 0.46 17.64 1.96
C ILE A 35 -0.08 17.39 0.56
N ASP A 36 0.55 16.45 -0.16
CA ASP A 36 0.19 16.08 -1.54
C ASP A 36 -0.74 14.86 -1.62
N GLY A 37 -0.92 14.16 -0.51
CA GLY A 37 -1.76 12.96 -0.48
C GLY A 37 -2.22 12.54 0.91
N TRP A 38 -3.33 11.78 0.92
CA TRP A 38 -3.95 11.19 2.11
C TRP A 38 -4.02 9.68 1.99
N ARG A 39 -3.43 8.98 2.95
CA ARG A 39 -3.76 7.59 3.25
C ARG A 39 -4.83 7.57 4.33
N ILE A 40 -5.96 7.00 4.04
CA ILE A 40 -7.08 6.90 4.98
C ILE A 40 -7.09 5.50 5.57
N ASP A 41 -6.80 5.42 6.86
CA ASP A 41 -6.72 4.20 7.63
C ASP A 41 -8.07 3.51 7.73
N THR A 42 -8.08 2.16 7.81
CA THR A 42 -9.28 1.33 8.02
C THR A 42 -10.50 1.76 7.17
N TYR A 43 -10.27 2.16 5.92
CA TYR A 43 -11.28 2.79 5.06
C TYR A 43 -12.58 1.98 4.93
N ALA A 44 -12.46 0.65 4.86
CA ALA A 44 -13.60 -0.24 4.67
C ALA A 44 -14.58 -0.28 5.88
N TYR A 45 -14.15 0.20 7.03
CA TYR A 45 -14.94 0.21 8.27
C TYR A 45 -15.65 1.53 8.54
N ASN A 46 -15.32 2.59 7.82
CA ASN A 46 -15.92 3.91 7.99
C ASN A 46 -17.31 4.00 7.34
N ASP A 47 -18.13 4.99 7.73
CA ASP A 47 -19.36 5.32 7.02
C ASP A 47 -19.07 5.81 5.61
N LEU A 48 -19.46 5.02 4.61
CA LEU A 48 -19.10 5.28 3.22
C LEU A 48 -19.79 6.52 2.63
N LYS A 49 -20.95 6.94 3.15
CA LYS A 49 -21.61 8.18 2.73
C LYS A 49 -20.85 9.39 3.24
N PHE A 50 -20.41 9.32 4.51
CA PHE A 50 -19.52 10.33 5.07
C PHE A 50 -18.21 10.40 4.29
N MET A 51 -17.59 9.24 4.01
CA MET A 51 -16.32 9.20 3.25
C MET A 51 -16.45 9.84 1.89
N ASN A 52 -17.53 9.58 1.15
CA ASN A 52 -17.78 10.25 -0.13
C ASN A 52 -17.92 11.77 0.02
N ARG A 53 -18.52 12.26 1.09
CA ARG A 53 -18.61 13.71 1.37
C ARG A 53 -17.24 14.31 1.68
N CYS A 54 -16.46 13.62 2.50
CA CYS A 54 -15.11 14.06 2.87
C CYS A 54 -14.16 14.07 1.65
N ASN A 55 -14.14 12.98 0.88
CA ASN A 55 -13.34 12.87 -0.33
C ASN A 55 -13.72 13.97 -1.35
N LYS A 56 -15.04 14.22 -1.51
CA LYS A 56 -15.50 15.28 -2.42
C LYS A 56 -15.05 16.65 -1.96
N ALA A 57 -15.13 16.97 -0.68
CA ALA A 57 -14.69 18.26 -0.14
C ALA A 57 -13.19 18.48 -0.39
N LEU A 58 -12.38 17.44 -0.17
CA LEU A 58 -10.94 17.47 -0.45
C LEU A 58 -10.64 17.63 -1.95
N GLU A 59 -11.35 16.91 -2.82
CA GLU A 59 -11.16 16.98 -4.27
C GLU A 59 -11.59 18.34 -4.86
N ASP A 60 -12.68 18.92 -4.35
CA ASP A 60 -13.17 20.22 -4.78
C ASP A 60 -12.19 21.35 -4.43
N GLU A 61 -11.58 21.31 -3.25
CA GLU A 61 -10.62 22.31 -2.79
C GLU A 61 -9.21 22.06 -3.31
N TYR A 62 -8.80 20.78 -3.35
CA TYR A 62 -7.45 20.35 -3.74
C TYR A 62 -7.48 19.31 -4.85
N PRO A 63 -7.78 19.69 -6.11
CA PRO A 63 -8.01 18.75 -7.22
C PRO A 63 -6.77 17.92 -7.63
N LYS A 64 -5.59 18.28 -7.12
CA LYS A 64 -4.34 17.53 -7.33
C LYS A 64 -4.00 16.58 -6.20
N LEU A 65 -4.76 16.62 -5.09
CA LEU A 65 -4.53 15.76 -3.94
C LEU A 65 -4.77 14.30 -4.32
N THR A 66 -3.83 13.43 -3.98
CA THR A 66 -3.97 11.99 -4.15
C THR A 66 -4.56 11.38 -2.89
N MET A 67 -5.65 10.61 -3.03
CA MET A 67 -6.29 9.93 -1.91
C MET A 67 -6.38 8.43 -2.16
N PHE A 68 -5.98 7.65 -1.15
CA PHE A 68 -6.20 6.21 -1.16
C PHE A 68 -6.60 5.71 0.22
N GLY A 69 -7.44 4.69 0.23
CA GLY A 69 -7.94 4.07 1.45
C GLY A 69 -7.29 2.73 1.71
N GLU A 70 -6.99 2.47 2.95
CA GLU A 70 -6.62 1.12 3.34
C GLU A 70 -7.87 0.22 3.29
N THR A 71 -7.80 -0.79 2.42
CA THR A 71 -8.90 -1.74 2.20
C THR A 71 -8.42 -3.17 2.37
N TRP A 72 -8.27 -3.57 3.61
CA TRP A 72 -7.86 -4.94 3.95
C TRP A 72 -9.06 -5.89 3.90
N VAL A 73 -9.48 -6.21 2.70
CA VAL A 73 -10.63 -7.08 2.42
C VAL A 73 -10.28 -8.13 1.38
N HIS A 74 -10.91 -9.29 1.44
CA HIS A 74 -10.65 -10.37 0.51
C HIS A 74 -11.52 -10.26 -0.76
N GLY A 75 -10.91 -10.58 -1.90
CA GLY A 75 -11.55 -10.60 -3.21
C GLY A 75 -11.52 -9.26 -3.93
N VAL A 76 -11.13 -9.30 -5.21
CA VAL A 76 -11.06 -8.09 -6.07
C VAL A 76 -12.40 -7.35 -6.12
N PRO A 77 -13.57 -8.03 -6.23
CA PRO A 77 -14.87 -7.35 -6.20
C PRO A 77 -15.12 -6.57 -4.90
N ASN A 78 -14.74 -7.12 -3.75
CA ASN A 78 -14.89 -6.46 -2.46
C ASN A 78 -13.95 -5.26 -2.34
N GLN A 79 -12.69 -5.41 -2.72
CA GLN A 79 -11.71 -4.32 -2.67
C GLN A 79 -12.12 -3.17 -3.59
N SER A 80 -12.54 -3.46 -4.81
CA SER A 80 -12.94 -2.45 -5.79
C SER A 80 -14.25 -1.74 -5.45
N TYR A 81 -15.09 -2.32 -4.57
CA TYR A 81 -16.29 -1.65 -4.05
C TYR A 81 -15.96 -0.33 -3.33
N PHE A 82 -14.83 -0.26 -2.66
CA PHE A 82 -14.41 0.89 -1.85
C PHE A 82 -13.70 1.99 -2.64
N THR A 83 -13.51 1.83 -3.93
CA THR A 83 -12.89 2.84 -4.81
C THR A 83 -13.77 3.10 -6.03
N GLN A 84 -13.40 4.06 -6.86
CA GLN A 84 -14.04 4.27 -8.16
C GLN A 84 -13.96 2.98 -8.99
N ASN A 85 -15.11 2.49 -9.42
CA ASN A 85 -15.25 1.19 -10.08
C ASN A 85 -16.24 1.23 -11.26
N ASN A 86 -16.25 0.15 -12.05
CA ASN A 86 -17.09 -0.01 -13.22
C ASN A 86 -18.39 -0.81 -12.97
N TYR A 87 -18.73 -1.07 -11.69
CA TYR A 87 -19.97 -1.78 -11.36
C TYR A 87 -21.20 -0.94 -11.61
N ASN A 88 -22.27 -1.58 -12.06
CA ASN A 88 -23.60 -0.97 -12.12
C ASN A 88 -24.39 -1.25 -10.83
N ILE A 89 -24.03 -0.54 -9.75
CA ILE A 89 -24.61 -0.65 -8.41
C ILE A 89 -25.07 0.72 -7.91
N GLN A 90 -25.97 0.71 -6.95
CA GLN A 90 -26.55 1.94 -6.41
C GLN A 90 -25.54 2.83 -5.69
N TYR A 91 -24.69 2.24 -4.84
CA TYR A 91 -23.62 2.96 -4.16
C TYR A 91 -22.42 3.10 -5.10
N LYS A 92 -21.87 4.30 -5.17
CA LYS A 92 -20.63 4.62 -5.92
C LYS A 92 -19.64 5.29 -4.99
N SER A 93 -18.52 4.64 -4.76
CA SER A 93 -17.38 5.28 -4.11
C SER A 93 -16.74 6.30 -5.04
N ASN A 94 -16.37 7.46 -4.49
CA ASN A 94 -15.58 8.47 -5.18
C ASN A 94 -14.10 8.44 -4.78
N LEU A 95 -13.69 7.51 -3.92
CA LEU A 95 -12.29 7.35 -3.56
C LEU A 95 -11.45 7.01 -4.80
N GLN A 96 -10.32 7.68 -4.97
CA GLN A 96 -9.49 7.55 -6.18
C GLN A 96 -8.76 6.21 -6.26
N ALA A 97 -8.32 5.64 -5.12
CA ALA A 97 -7.48 4.46 -5.06
C ALA A 97 -7.61 3.71 -3.73
N VAL A 98 -7.18 2.48 -3.72
CA VAL A 98 -7.11 1.61 -2.54
C VAL A 98 -5.74 0.95 -2.42
N THR A 99 -5.38 0.51 -1.20
CA THR A 99 -4.26 -0.43 -1.02
C THR A 99 -4.61 -1.78 -1.63
N ASP A 100 -3.75 -2.32 -2.48
CA ASP A 100 -4.03 -3.52 -3.28
C ASP A 100 -3.58 -4.79 -2.58
N PHE A 101 -4.35 -5.24 -1.59
CA PHE A 101 -4.10 -6.48 -0.89
C PHE A 101 -4.25 -7.72 -1.79
N GLN A 102 -5.03 -7.62 -2.88
CA GLN A 102 -5.22 -8.78 -3.77
C GLN A 102 -3.94 -9.11 -4.54
N THR A 103 -3.24 -8.09 -5.03
CA THR A 103 -1.93 -8.29 -5.67
C THR A 103 -0.84 -8.65 -4.66
N LEU A 104 -0.89 -8.12 -3.43
CA LEU A 104 0.01 -8.56 -2.34
C LEU A 104 -0.11 -10.06 -2.10
N TRP A 105 -1.33 -10.58 -1.91
CA TRP A 105 -1.52 -12.02 -1.70
C TRP A 105 -1.19 -12.84 -2.95
N GLY A 106 -1.39 -12.25 -4.13
CA GLY A 106 -1.02 -12.87 -5.41
C GLY A 106 0.50 -13.05 -5.54
N ILE A 107 1.27 -12.00 -5.29
CA ILE A 107 2.74 -12.08 -5.37
C ILE A 107 3.33 -12.93 -4.23
N THR A 108 2.73 -12.88 -3.05
CA THR A 108 3.13 -13.75 -1.93
C THR A 108 2.98 -15.22 -2.31
N ASP A 109 1.83 -15.63 -2.84
CA ASP A 109 1.60 -16.98 -3.31
C ASP A 109 2.59 -17.36 -4.45
N ALA A 110 2.82 -16.47 -5.40
CA ALA A 110 3.73 -16.68 -6.52
C ALA A 110 5.17 -16.99 -6.08
N MET A 111 5.61 -16.42 -4.94
CA MET A 111 6.98 -16.58 -4.42
C MET A 111 7.12 -17.70 -3.40
N THR A 112 6.01 -18.13 -2.77
CA THR A 112 6.05 -19.07 -1.64
C THR A 112 5.40 -20.42 -1.92
N LYS A 113 4.64 -20.54 -3.01
CA LYS A 113 3.92 -21.77 -3.38
C LYS A 113 4.22 -22.21 -4.79
N ASP A 114 4.10 -23.50 -5.03
CA ASP A 114 4.17 -24.06 -6.36
C ASP A 114 2.95 -23.63 -7.21
N PHE A 115 3.13 -23.68 -8.52
CA PHE A 115 2.03 -23.40 -9.46
C PHE A 115 0.90 -24.42 -9.30
N GLY A 116 -0.33 -23.92 -9.15
CA GLY A 116 -1.55 -24.71 -9.03
C GLY A 116 -2.73 -24.03 -9.71
N TRP A 117 -3.90 -24.65 -9.67
CA TRP A 117 -5.13 -24.10 -10.26
C TRP A 117 -5.54 -22.76 -9.63
N THR A 118 -5.32 -22.58 -8.33
CA THR A 118 -5.71 -21.38 -7.55
C THR A 118 -4.56 -20.81 -6.75
N GLU A 119 -3.36 -21.36 -6.87
CA GLU A 119 -2.19 -21.06 -6.04
C GLU A 119 -0.98 -20.70 -6.91
N GLY A 120 0.07 -20.26 -6.24
CA GLY A 120 1.29 -19.83 -6.88
C GLY A 120 1.06 -18.61 -7.78
N VAL A 121 1.77 -18.51 -8.88
CA VAL A 121 1.67 -17.38 -9.81
C VAL A 121 0.27 -17.22 -10.42
N ASN A 122 -0.52 -18.29 -10.49
CA ASN A 122 -1.88 -18.24 -11.02
C ASN A 122 -2.79 -17.32 -10.18
N LYS A 123 -2.57 -17.24 -8.87
CA LYS A 123 -3.32 -16.32 -8.01
C LYS A 123 -3.03 -14.85 -8.35
N LEU A 124 -1.78 -14.51 -8.67
CA LEU A 124 -1.40 -13.18 -9.13
C LEU A 124 -2.08 -12.85 -10.47
N TYR A 125 -2.03 -13.77 -11.45
CA TYR A 125 -2.71 -13.57 -12.72
C TYR A 125 -4.22 -13.42 -12.57
N THR A 126 -4.83 -14.18 -11.68
CA THR A 126 -6.27 -14.07 -11.38
C THR A 126 -6.63 -12.71 -10.79
N ALA A 127 -5.79 -12.15 -9.91
CA ALA A 127 -6.00 -10.82 -9.37
C ALA A 127 -5.89 -9.75 -10.48
N LEU A 128 -4.84 -9.79 -11.29
CA LEU A 128 -4.59 -8.82 -12.37
C LEU A 128 -5.63 -8.92 -13.49
N ALA A 129 -6.09 -10.12 -13.84
CA ALA A 129 -7.11 -10.34 -14.85
C ALA A 129 -8.45 -9.66 -14.53
N GLN A 130 -8.68 -9.27 -13.27
CA GLN A 130 -9.88 -8.58 -12.81
C GLN A 130 -9.71 -7.04 -12.75
N ASP A 131 -8.63 -6.49 -13.26
CA ASP A 131 -8.37 -5.04 -13.25
C ASP A 131 -9.46 -4.22 -13.95
N PHE A 132 -10.22 -4.82 -14.85
CA PHE A 132 -11.35 -4.18 -15.54
C PHE A 132 -12.46 -3.68 -14.60
N VAL A 133 -12.52 -4.18 -13.36
CA VAL A 133 -13.53 -3.74 -12.38
C VAL A 133 -13.20 -2.36 -11.78
N TYR A 134 -11.92 -1.98 -11.74
CA TYR A 134 -11.50 -0.66 -11.28
C TYR A 134 -11.70 0.40 -12.36
N LYS A 135 -12.01 1.62 -11.96
CA LYS A 135 -12.03 2.75 -12.88
C LYS A 135 -10.66 3.03 -13.48
N ASP A 136 -9.63 2.97 -12.63
CA ASP A 136 -8.23 3.13 -13.00
C ASP A 136 -7.33 2.30 -12.06
N PRO A 137 -6.95 1.07 -12.46
CA PRO A 137 -6.10 0.22 -11.63
C PRO A 137 -4.68 0.76 -11.45
N MET A 138 -4.25 1.71 -12.31
CA MET A 138 -2.94 2.37 -12.17
C MET A 138 -2.83 3.24 -10.92
N ARG A 139 -3.95 3.62 -10.33
CA ARG A 139 -3.98 4.39 -9.08
C ARG A 139 -3.91 3.53 -7.82
N ASN A 140 -4.19 2.24 -7.90
CA ASN A 140 -4.10 1.36 -6.73
C ASN A 140 -2.67 1.29 -6.19
N VAL A 141 -2.56 1.34 -4.87
CA VAL A 141 -1.26 1.30 -4.17
C VAL A 141 -0.87 -0.15 -3.96
N ILE A 142 0.14 -0.60 -4.70
CA ILE A 142 0.70 -1.96 -4.62
C ILE A 142 1.90 -1.97 -3.67
N PHE A 143 2.07 -3.06 -2.93
CA PHE A 143 3.12 -3.18 -1.91
C PHE A 143 3.46 -4.65 -1.66
N LEU A 144 4.61 -4.89 -1.02
CA LEU A 144 5.03 -6.23 -0.59
C LEU A 144 4.86 -6.40 0.92
N ASP A 145 5.10 -5.35 1.67
CA ASP A 145 4.92 -5.28 3.11
C ASP A 145 4.57 -3.86 3.57
N ASN A 146 4.18 -3.75 4.82
CA ASN A 146 3.92 -2.49 5.51
C ASN A 146 4.13 -2.66 7.02
N HIS A 147 3.73 -1.66 7.81
CA HIS A 147 3.88 -1.65 9.26
C HIS A 147 2.92 -2.59 10.03
N ASP A 148 1.96 -3.23 9.37
CA ASP A 148 0.93 -4.10 9.97
C ASP A 148 1.08 -5.57 9.60
N ILE A 149 2.01 -5.90 8.70
CA ILE A 149 2.24 -7.27 8.24
C ILE A 149 3.73 -7.65 8.32
N ALA A 150 4.01 -8.95 8.21
CA ALA A 150 5.38 -9.45 8.21
C ALA A 150 6.22 -8.80 7.10
N ARG A 151 7.49 -8.53 7.41
CA ARG A 151 8.47 -8.09 6.41
C ARG A 151 8.56 -9.11 5.27
N PHE A 152 8.44 -8.65 4.02
CA PHE A 152 8.35 -9.55 2.87
C PHE A 152 9.62 -10.39 2.69
N PHE A 153 10.79 -9.86 3.03
CA PHE A 153 12.03 -10.62 3.01
C PHE A 153 11.97 -11.85 3.93
N SER A 154 11.35 -11.73 5.14
CA SER A 154 11.08 -12.87 6.01
C SER A 154 10.06 -13.84 5.43
N VAL A 155 9.03 -13.33 4.77
CA VAL A 155 7.97 -14.15 4.15
C VAL A 155 8.53 -15.07 3.05
N VAL A 156 9.51 -14.59 2.28
CA VAL A 156 10.18 -15.40 1.25
C VAL A 156 11.36 -16.23 1.78
N GLY A 157 11.50 -16.35 3.11
CA GLY A 157 12.53 -17.16 3.74
C GLY A 157 13.94 -16.57 3.65
N GLU A 158 14.05 -15.24 3.57
CA GLU A 158 15.32 -14.50 3.42
C GLU A 158 16.11 -14.89 2.16
N ASP A 159 15.40 -15.43 1.15
CA ASP A 159 15.94 -15.75 -0.16
C ASP A 159 16.07 -14.45 -0.99
N VAL A 160 17.32 -14.06 -1.28
CA VAL A 160 17.64 -12.82 -1.98
C VAL A 160 17.07 -12.80 -3.40
N GLU A 161 17.10 -13.92 -4.11
CA GLU A 161 16.64 -14.00 -5.50
C GLU A 161 15.11 -13.90 -5.59
N LYS A 162 14.39 -14.58 -4.69
CA LYS A 162 12.93 -14.43 -4.57
C LYS A 162 12.56 -12.98 -4.21
N TYR A 163 13.31 -12.38 -3.28
CA TYR A 163 13.06 -10.99 -2.87
C TYR A 163 13.31 -10.01 -4.02
N LYS A 164 14.42 -10.12 -4.73
CA LYS A 164 14.74 -9.30 -5.90
C LYS A 164 13.70 -9.46 -7.02
N SER A 165 13.21 -10.67 -7.25
CA SER A 165 12.13 -10.94 -8.21
C SER A 165 10.83 -10.22 -7.81
N SER A 166 10.50 -10.23 -6.52
CA SER A 166 9.32 -9.53 -5.98
C SER A 166 9.44 -8.03 -6.08
N ILE A 167 10.62 -7.48 -5.81
CA ILE A 167 10.92 -6.05 -6.00
C ILE A 167 10.83 -5.68 -7.48
N SER A 168 11.32 -6.53 -8.36
CA SER A 168 11.20 -6.30 -9.81
C SER A 168 9.74 -6.21 -10.23
N TRP A 169 8.90 -7.12 -9.73
CA TRP A 169 7.46 -7.05 -9.95
C TRP A 169 6.89 -5.74 -9.39
N LEU A 170 7.17 -5.39 -8.13
CA LEU A 170 6.64 -4.18 -7.48
C LEU A 170 6.96 -2.91 -8.28
N LEU A 171 8.20 -2.78 -8.74
CA LEU A 171 8.68 -1.55 -9.38
C LEU A 171 8.39 -1.51 -10.90
N THR A 172 7.92 -2.59 -11.51
CA THR A 172 7.59 -2.63 -12.95
C THR A 172 6.13 -2.92 -13.27
N SER A 173 5.34 -3.32 -12.27
CA SER A 173 3.90 -3.57 -12.44
C SER A 173 3.08 -2.28 -12.43
N ARG A 174 1.81 -2.43 -12.83
CA ARG A 174 0.81 -1.37 -12.75
C ARG A 174 0.56 -0.95 -11.30
N GLY A 175 0.16 0.27 -11.08
CA GLY A 175 -0.14 0.84 -9.76
C GLY A 175 0.97 1.73 -9.22
N ILE A 176 0.72 2.30 -8.06
CA ILE A 176 1.65 3.15 -7.32
C ILE A 176 2.41 2.27 -6.34
N PRO A 177 3.71 2.03 -6.52
CA PRO A 177 4.46 1.20 -5.59
C PRO A 177 4.67 1.91 -4.26
N GLN A 178 4.19 1.31 -3.18
CA GLN A 178 4.52 1.68 -1.82
C GLN A 178 5.68 0.79 -1.35
N PHE A 179 6.78 1.42 -0.96
CA PHE A 179 7.96 0.74 -0.47
C PHE A 179 8.12 1.01 1.03
N TYR A 180 8.13 -0.04 1.84
CA TYR A 180 8.30 0.10 3.28
C TYR A 180 9.77 0.22 3.65
N TYR A 181 10.09 1.18 4.53
CA TYR A 181 11.49 1.45 4.92
C TYR A 181 12.18 0.19 5.46
N GLY A 182 13.48 0.10 5.23
CA GLY A 182 14.28 -1.06 5.61
C GLY A 182 14.20 -2.23 4.63
N GLY A 183 13.22 -2.23 3.71
CA GLY A 183 13.17 -3.19 2.62
C GLY A 183 14.40 -3.10 1.72
N GLU A 184 15.00 -1.91 1.57
CA GLU A 184 16.20 -1.66 0.77
C GLU A 184 17.47 -2.34 1.31
N ILE A 185 17.44 -2.78 2.55
CA ILE A 185 18.52 -3.58 3.15
C ILE A 185 18.04 -4.98 3.59
N GLY A 186 16.82 -5.36 3.19
CA GLY A 186 16.26 -6.66 3.56
C GLY A 186 16.00 -6.82 5.05
N MET A 187 15.48 -5.79 5.74
CA MET A 187 15.07 -5.92 7.14
C MET A 187 14.04 -7.04 7.29
N THR A 188 14.17 -7.81 8.36
CA THR A 188 13.34 -8.97 8.68
C THR A 188 12.38 -8.68 9.84
N GLY A 189 11.35 -9.48 10.00
CA GLY A 189 10.43 -9.44 11.12
C GLY A 189 9.08 -10.06 10.81
N PHE A 190 8.47 -10.63 11.84
CA PHE A 190 7.10 -11.10 11.85
C PHE A 190 6.30 -10.31 12.89
N THR A 191 4.98 -10.21 12.73
CA THR A 191 4.10 -9.48 13.66
C THR A 191 3.82 -10.22 14.97
N SER A 192 4.30 -11.45 15.12
CA SER A 192 4.25 -12.21 16.37
C SER A 192 5.58 -12.08 17.11
N PRO A 193 5.58 -11.75 18.40
CA PRO A 193 4.44 -11.59 19.32
C PRO A 193 3.71 -10.24 19.24
N ASN A 194 4.24 -9.24 18.54
CA ASN A 194 3.59 -7.94 18.30
C ASN A 194 4.23 -7.20 17.11
N ASP A 195 3.59 -6.13 16.65
CA ASP A 195 4.00 -5.36 15.47
C ASP A 195 5.34 -4.64 15.63
N GLY A 196 5.84 -4.43 16.85
CA GLY A 196 7.15 -3.82 17.09
C GLY A 196 8.29 -4.52 16.34
N TYR A 197 8.16 -5.83 16.10
CA TYR A 197 9.16 -6.62 15.36
C TYR A 197 9.23 -6.28 13.87
N VAL A 198 8.21 -5.69 13.29
CA VAL A 198 8.23 -5.21 11.90
C VAL A 198 8.43 -3.70 11.80
N ARG A 199 8.45 -2.99 12.95
CA ARG A 199 8.59 -1.52 13.06
C ARG A 199 9.91 -1.11 13.74
N GLN A 200 10.93 -1.94 13.66
CA GLN A 200 12.25 -1.65 14.22
C GLN A 200 12.89 -0.46 13.51
N ASP A 201 13.69 0.31 14.25
CA ASP A 201 14.45 1.44 13.70
C ASP A 201 15.38 1.00 12.57
N PHE A 202 15.56 1.89 11.59
CA PHE A 202 16.57 1.67 10.56
C PHE A 202 17.97 1.91 11.16
N PRO A 203 18.89 0.91 11.08
CA PRO A 203 20.19 1.04 11.70
C PRO A 203 21.03 2.18 11.12
N GLY A 204 21.47 3.10 11.94
CA GLY A 204 22.25 4.28 11.57
C GLY A 204 21.49 5.60 11.64
N GLY A 205 20.22 5.58 12.09
CA GLY A 205 19.38 6.77 12.28
C GLY A 205 19.67 7.52 13.59
N TRP A 206 20.27 6.85 14.57
CA TRP A 206 20.51 7.38 15.91
C TRP A 206 22.00 7.46 16.25
N THR A 207 22.36 8.38 17.15
CA THR A 207 23.77 8.59 17.57
C THR A 207 24.40 7.39 18.26
N GLU A 208 23.60 6.56 18.91
CA GLU A 208 23.98 5.34 19.61
C GLU A 208 24.07 4.10 18.72
N ASP A 209 23.68 4.21 17.47
CA ASP A 209 23.76 3.09 16.54
C ASP A 209 25.23 2.73 16.23
N HIS A 210 25.57 1.46 16.45
CA HIS A 210 26.92 0.94 16.21
C HIS A 210 27.24 0.79 14.71
N VAL A 211 26.22 0.76 13.85
CA VAL A 211 26.34 0.54 12.40
C VAL A 211 25.45 1.53 11.66
N ASN A 212 25.97 2.15 10.60
CA ASN A 212 25.21 3.04 9.75
C ASN A 212 24.92 2.38 8.39
N LYS A 213 23.72 1.84 8.23
CA LYS A 213 23.27 1.17 7.00
C LYS A 213 22.88 2.14 5.88
N PHE A 214 22.81 3.44 6.12
CA PHE A 214 22.69 4.44 5.06
C PHE A 214 23.97 4.48 4.18
N THR A 215 25.10 4.07 4.71
CA THR A 215 26.36 4.03 3.95
C THR A 215 26.63 2.62 3.42
N ARG A 216 27.29 2.54 2.24
CA ARG A 216 27.69 1.27 1.63
C ARG A 216 28.61 0.44 2.55
N ALA A 217 29.51 1.10 3.27
CA ALA A 217 30.46 0.46 4.19
C ALA A 217 29.78 -0.14 5.44
N GLY A 218 28.62 0.41 5.84
CA GLY A 218 27.86 -0.12 6.98
C GLY A 218 26.94 -1.28 6.61
N ARG A 219 26.75 -1.55 5.33
CA ARG A 219 25.95 -2.68 4.84
C ARG A 219 26.81 -3.90 4.57
N THR A 220 26.26 -5.09 4.79
CA THR A 220 26.85 -6.35 4.34
C THR A 220 26.81 -6.45 2.80
N GLU A 221 27.50 -7.45 2.23
CA GLU A 221 27.43 -7.70 0.77
C GLU A 221 26.00 -8.02 0.32
N LYS A 222 25.27 -8.84 1.06
CA LYS A 222 23.86 -9.18 0.81
C LYS A 222 22.96 -7.93 0.82
N GLU A 223 23.11 -7.06 1.80
CA GLU A 223 22.35 -5.82 1.89
C GLU A 223 22.71 -4.84 0.76
N ASN A 224 23.98 -4.76 0.36
CA ASN A 224 24.40 -3.97 -0.77
C ASN A 224 23.83 -4.52 -2.09
N GLU A 225 23.75 -5.83 -2.26
CA GLU A 225 23.15 -6.47 -3.43
C GLU A 225 21.66 -6.09 -3.55
N ILE A 226 20.90 -6.18 -2.45
CA ILE A 226 19.48 -5.77 -2.42
C ILE A 226 19.34 -4.28 -2.72
N TRP A 227 20.13 -3.45 -2.06
CA TRP A 227 20.13 -2.00 -2.26
C TRP A 227 20.39 -1.60 -3.71
N ASP A 228 21.46 -2.16 -4.31
CA ASP A 228 21.87 -1.83 -5.68
C ASP A 228 20.78 -2.28 -6.69
N HIS A 229 20.13 -3.42 -6.45
CA HIS A 229 19.01 -3.89 -7.28
C HIS A 229 17.81 -2.93 -7.22
N ILE A 230 17.41 -2.52 -6.02
CA ILE A 230 16.30 -1.58 -5.80
C ILE A 230 16.62 -0.22 -6.40
N ALA A 231 17.82 0.31 -6.15
CA ALA A 231 18.26 1.60 -6.69
C ALA A 231 18.23 1.61 -8.23
N LYS A 232 18.67 0.52 -8.86
CA LYS A 232 18.63 0.37 -10.32
C LYS A 232 17.19 0.40 -10.86
N LEU A 233 16.28 -0.35 -10.25
CA LEU A 233 14.89 -0.42 -10.70
C LEU A 233 14.11 0.86 -10.41
N ALA A 234 14.33 1.49 -9.25
CA ALA A 234 13.71 2.77 -8.92
C ALA A 234 14.13 3.89 -9.88
N ASN A 235 15.42 3.95 -10.23
CA ASN A 235 15.92 4.88 -11.25
C ASN A 235 15.37 4.57 -12.65
N PHE A 236 15.27 3.30 -13.03
CA PHE A 236 14.62 2.90 -14.27
C PHE A 236 13.14 3.34 -14.30
N ARG A 237 12.38 3.05 -13.24
CA ARG A 237 10.97 3.46 -13.14
C ARG A 237 10.83 4.98 -13.25
N LYS A 238 11.68 5.76 -12.58
CA LYS A 238 11.65 7.22 -12.61
C LYS A 238 11.77 7.80 -14.04
N THR A 239 12.45 7.11 -14.94
CA THR A 239 12.72 7.57 -16.31
C THR A 239 11.88 6.86 -17.38
N SER A 240 11.16 5.78 -17.03
CA SER A 240 10.39 4.97 -17.98
C SER A 240 8.91 5.31 -17.93
N SER A 241 8.41 6.01 -18.95
CA SER A 241 6.98 6.28 -19.11
C SER A 241 6.16 5.00 -19.31
N ALA A 242 6.74 3.97 -19.92
CA ALA A 242 6.07 2.68 -20.10
C ALA A 242 5.66 2.05 -18.76
N VAL A 243 6.50 2.20 -17.72
CA VAL A 243 6.24 1.64 -16.38
C VAL A 243 5.41 2.57 -15.51
N THR A 244 5.56 3.90 -15.67
CA THR A 244 4.88 4.87 -14.82
C THR A 244 3.47 5.25 -15.29
N THR A 245 3.24 5.26 -16.59
CA THR A 245 1.97 5.71 -17.21
C THR A 245 1.42 4.77 -18.28
N GLY A 246 2.19 3.74 -18.67
CA GLY A 246 1.78 2.74 -19.64
C GLY A 246 0.62 1.89 -19.10
N LYS A 247 -0.34 1.58 -19.96
CA LYS A 247 -1.41 0.64 -19.62
C LYS A 247 -0.91 -0.80 -19.76
N MET A 248 -1.23 -1.62 -18.78
CA MET A 248 -1.05 -3.06 -18.89
C MET A 248 -2.08 -3.59 -19.90
N MET A 249 -1.59 -4.32 -20.91
CA MET A 249 -2.43 -4.92 -21.96
C MET A 249 -2.61 -6.42 -21.72
#